data_5c890bbf602f6a4e077d36aef07aad77
#
_entry.id   5c890bbf602f6a4e077d36aef07aad77
#
_cell.length_a   1.000
_cell.length_b   1.000
_cell.length_c   1.000
_cell.angle_alpha   90.00
_cell.angle_beta   90.00
_cell.angle_gamma   90.00
#
_symmetry.space_group_name_H-M   'P 1'
#
loop_
_entity.id
_entity.type
_entity.pdbx_description
1 polymer ?
#
loop_
_entity_poly.entity_id
_entity_poly.type
_entity_poly.pdbx_seq_one_letter_code
_entity_poly.pdbx_strand_id
1 'polypeptide(L)'
;MLNQKVLFTKDEVLKIRNYVTQLDDRVIGTYHPAVNDGKHDPNGGHNLAQHLQWENSKEYNWISERILTWLQELKLPVENLGHEFIIQKYLKGFEFKPHIDDVLSSNKKDIIRARYYTILIQFSELSEYDGGELWVNDTEDIKINQQIGNVSIFDQGKLHWVTPITSGERWSCTIFIEKSSLKKTVI
;
A
#
# COMPACT_ATOMS: atom_id res chain seq x y z
N MET A 1 -5.55 8.57 12.62
CA MET A 1 -6.46 7.39 12.66
C MET A 1 -5.70 6.19 12.11
N LEU A 2 -5.81 5.04 12.76
CA LEU A 2 -5.33 3.75 12.28
C LEU A 2 -6.41 2.70 12.51
N ASN A 3 -6.78 1.96 11.49
CA ASN A 3 -7.69 0.81 11.58
C ASN A 3 -7.11 -0.37 10.82
N GLN A 4 -7.44 -1.59 11.25
CA GLN A 4 -6.99 -2.80 10.57
C GLN A 4 -7.99 -3.94 10.74
N LYS A 5 -8.11 -4.78 9.70
CA LYS A 5 -9.03 -5.93 9.65
C LYS A 5 -8.51 -6.96 8.65
N VAL A 6 -8.59 -8.24 8.97
CA VAL A 6 -8.36 -9.30 7.97
C VAL A 6 -9.57 -9.35 7.05
N LEU A 7 -9.40 -8.91 5.81
CA LEU A 7 -10.48 -8.84 4.81
C LEU A 7 -10.38 -9.95 3.76
N PHE A 8 -9.19 -10.49 3.52
CA PHE A 8 -8.96 -11.47 2.47
C PHE A 8 -8.46 -12.78 3.05
N THR A 9 -8.91 -13.89 2.47
CA THR A 9 -8.36 -15.20 2.78
C THR A 9 -6.99 -15.38 2.11
N LYS A 10 -6.22 -16.35 2.59
CA LYS A 10 -4.95 -16.75 1.98
C LYS A 10 -5.10 -17.07 0.49
N ASP A 11 -6.11 -17.89 0.14
CA ASP A 11 -6.31 -18.34 -1.25
C ASP A 11 -6.64 -17.17 -2.19
N GLU A 12 -7.44 -16.21 -1.72
CA GLU A 12 -7.72 -14.98 -2.47
C GLU A 12 -6.45 -14.16 -2.71
N VAL A 13 -5.62 -13.98 -1.70
CA VAL A 13 -4.35 -13.26 -1.84
C VAL A 13 -3.39 -13.98 -2.78
N LEU A 14 -3.27 -15.30 -2.65
CA LEU A 14 -2.40 -16.09 -3.54
C LEU A 14 -2.88 -16.06 -4.98
N LYS A 15 -4.21 -16.03 -5.22
CA LYS A 15 -4.75 -15.84 -6.59
C LYS A 15 -4.29 -14.51 -7.19
N ILE A 16 -4.32 -13.42 -6.41
CA ILE A 16 -3.85 -12.11 -6.86
C ILE A 16 -2.34 -12.14 -7.15
N ARG A 17 -1.53 -12.68 -6.24
CA ARG A 17 -0.07 -12.80 -6.42
C ARG A 17 0.26 -13.59 -7.68
N ASN A 18 -0.37 -14.73 -7.90
CA ASN A 18 -0.16 -15.56 -9.10
C ASN A 18 -0.51 -14.81 -10.38
N TYR A 19 -1.57 -14.02 -10.38
CA TYR A 19 -1.91 -13.17 -11.52
C TYR A 19 -0.81 -12.15 -11.79
N VAL A 20 -0.38 -11.44 -10.76
CA VAL A 20 0.64 -10.38 -10.86
C VAL A 20 1.97 -10.93 -11.36
N THR A 21 2.38 -12.11 -10.91
CA THR A 21 3.65 -12.74 -11.33
C THR A 21 3.65 -13.21 -12.79
N GLN A 22 2.47 -13.31 -13.42
CA GLN A 22 2.32 -13.67 -14.83
C GLN A 22 2.27 -12.44 -15.75
N LEU A 23 2.19 -11.23 -15.18
CA LEU A 23 2.21 -10.01 -15.99
C LEU A 23 3.60 -9.80 -16.60
N ASP A 24 3.60 -9.26 -17.82
CA ASP A 24 4.81 -8.93 -18.55
C ASP A 24 5.73 -8.01 -17.71
N ASP A 25 7.03 -8.30 -17.68
CA ASP A 25 8.07 -7.51 -16.99
C ASP A 25 8.05 -6.01 -17.37
N ARG A 26 7.49 -5.65 -18.52
CA ARG A 26 7.28 -4.25 -18.94
C ARG A 26 6.29 -3.47 -18.07
N VAL A 27 5.47 -4.18 -17.30
CA VAL A 27 4.52 -3.61 -16.32
C VAL A 27 5.18 -3.47 -14.96
N ILE A 28 6.37 -4.09 -14.77
CA ILE A 28 7.11 -4.09 -13.52
C ILE A 28 8.05 -2.88 -13.52
N GLY A 29 7.73 -1.88 -12.71
CA GLY A 29 8.66 -0.78 -12.43
C GLY A 29 9.54 -1.09 -11.22
N THR A 30 10.79 -0.66 -11.24
CA THR A 30 11.61 -0.60 -10.03
C THR A 30 11.25 0.69 -9.29
N TYR A 31 10.59 0.57 -8.14
CA TYR A 31 10.36 1.72 -7.27
C TYR A 31 11.60 1.93 -6.41
N HIS A 32 12.30 3.02 -6.64
CA HIS A 32 13.30 3.52 -5.73
C HIS A 32 12.61 4.49 -4.77
N PRO A 33 12.53 4.20 -3.47
CA PRO A 33 12.08 5.22 -2.54
C PRO A 33 13.00 6.41 -2.70
N ALA A 34 12.42 7.56 -3.05
CA ALA A 34 13.17 8.81 -3.00
C ALA A 34 13.62 8.98 -1.55
N VAL A 35 14.92 8.97 -1.32
CA VAL A 35 15.47 9.45 -0.06
C VAL A 35 15.03 10.90 0.04
N ASN A 36 14.59 11.35 1.22
CA ASN A 36 14.04 12.70 1.45
C ASN A 36 14.96 13.89 1.04
N ASP A 37 16.15 13.61 0.53
CA ASP A 37 17.12 14.61 0.05
C ASP A 37 17.25 14.66 -1.48
N GLY A 38 16.40 13.93 -2.22
CA GLY A 38 16.45 13.87 -3.69
C GLY A 38 17.68 13.14 -4.25
N LYS A 39 18.51 12.53 -3.41
CA LYS A 39 19.66 11.74 -3.85
C LYS A 39 19.26 10.28 -4.00
N HIS A 40 19.54 9.77 -5.17
CA HIS A 40 19.41 8.36 -5.48
C HIS A 40 20.36 7.55 -4.58
N ASP A 41 19.83 6.67 -3.72
CA ASP A 41 20.67 5.68 -3.04
C ASP A 41 20.92 4.51 -4.01
N PRO A 42 22.12 4.39 -4.60
CA PRO A 42 22.42 3.30 -5.52
C PRO A 42 22.45 1.92 -4.83
N ASN A 43 22.46 1.90 -3.49
CA ASN A 43 22.39 0.68 -2.66
C ASN A 43 21.01 0.47 -2.04
N GLY A 44 20.05 1.36 -2.29
CA GLY A 44 18.68 1.21 -1.87
C GLY A 44 18.09 -0.08 -2.45
N GLY A 45 17.60 -0.96 -1.59
CA GLY A 45 17.07 -2.25 -1.99
C GLY A 45 16.04 -2.10 -3.12
N HIS A 46 16.18 -2.91 -4.15
CA HIS A 46 15.29 -2.90 -5.31
C HIS A 46 13.94 -3.49 -4.92
N ASN A 47 12.91 -2.65 -4.83
CA ASN A 47 11.54 -3.12 -4.85
C ASN A 47 11.09 -3.31 -6.27
N LEU A 48 10.57 -4.48 -6.57
CA LEU A 48 9.76 -4.66 -7.74
C LEU A 48 8.36 -4.15 -7.41
N ALA A 49 8.00 -2.98 -7.90
CA ALA A 49 6.65 -2.44 -7.76
C ALA A 49 5.89 -2.66 -9.07
N GLN A 50 4.73 -3.27 -9.00
CA GLN A 50 3.80 -3.40 -10.11
C GLN A 50 2.63 -2.47 -9.89
N HIS A 51 2.35 -1.62 -10.87
CA HIS A 51 1.16 -0.81 -10.91
C HIS A 51 0.06 -1.60 -11.62
N LEU A 52 -0.91 -2.10 -10.89
CA LEU A 52 -2.10 -2.70 -11.46
C LEU A 52 -3.18 -1.63 -11.61
N GLN A 53 -3.57 -1.36 -12.83
CA GLN A 53 -4.76 -0.57 -13.12
C GLN A 53 -5.97 -1.49 -13.09
N TRP A 54 -6.70 -1.48 -11.99
CA TRP A 54 -7.85 -2.36 -11.77
C TRP A 54 -9.07 -2.04 -12.65
N GLU A 55 -9.18 -0.82 -13.15
CA GLU A 55 -10.31 -0.36 -13.98
C GLU A 55 -10.58 -1.25 -15.19
N ASN A 56 -9.56 -1.95 -15.69
CA ASN A 56 -9.66 -2.81 -16.85
C ASN A 56 -9.88 -4.29 -16.52
N SER A 57 -9.87 -4.66 -15.24
CA SER A 57 -9.98 -6.07 -14.83
C SER A 57 -11.27 -6.31 -14.04
N LYS A 58 -12.37 -6.59 -14.75
CA LYS A 58 -13.64 -7.00 -14.13
C LYS A 58 -13.47 -8.18 -13.16
N GLU A 59 -12.46 -9.00 -13.38
CA GLU A 59 -12.20 -10.21 -12.59
C GLU A 59 -11.81 -9.88 -11.14
N TYR A 60 -11.24 -8.69 -10.87
CA TYR A 60 -10.73 -8.31 -9.54
C TYR A 60 -11.51 -7.17 -8.88
N ASN A 61 -12.62 -6.71 -9.47
CA ASN A 61 -13.46 -5.65 -8.88
C ASN A 61 -13.93 -5.97 -7.46
N TRP A 62 -14.11 -7.24 -7.13
CA TRP A 62 -14.52 -7.70 -5.80
C TRP A 62 -13.56 -7.27 -4.68
N ILE A 63 -12.27 -7.01 -5.00
CA ILE A 63 -11.29 -6.51 -4.03
C ILE A 63 -11.67 -5.08 -3.63
N SER A 64 -11.89 -4.23 -4.61
CA SER A 64 -12.30 -2.84 -4.38
C SER A 64 -13.64 -2.78 -3.65
N GLU A 65 -14.61 -3.57 -4.05
CA GLU A 65 -15.93 -3.63 -3.42
C GLU A 65 -15.82 -4.02 -1.93
N ARG A 66 -15.01 -5.02 -1.61
CA ARG A 66 -14.82 -5.48 -0.22
C ARG A 66 -14.13 -4.41 0.63
N ILE A 67 -13.11 -3.76 0.12
CA ILE A 67 -12.44 -2.67 0.83
C ILE A 67 -13.41 -1.50 1.03
N LEU A 68 -14.10 -1.05 -0.02
CA LEU A 68 -15.07 0.04 0.07
C LEU A 68 -16.18 -0.24 1.09
N THR A 69 -16.68 -1.48 1.13
CA THR A 69 -17.65 -1.90 2.14
C THR A 69 -17.11 -1.70 3.55
N TRP A 70 -15.87 -2.13 3.80
CA TRP A 70 -15.25 -1.92 5.10
C TRP A 70 -15.02 -0.44 5.43
N LEU A 71 -14.61 0.38 4.46
CA LEU A 71 -14.45 1.82 4.68
C LEU A 71 -15.79 2.51 5.00
N GLN A 72 -16.89 2.03 4.43
CA GLN A 72 -18.23 2.49 4.78
C GLN A 72 -18.62 2.09 6.22
N GLU A 73 -18.29 0.87 6.67
CA GLU A 73 -18.46 0.44 8.06
C GLU A 73 -17.71 1.39 9.03
N LEU A 74 -16.52 1.84 8.65
CA LEU A 74 -15.71 2.82 9.38
C LEU A 74 -16.24 4.26 9.25
N LYS A 75 -17.29 4.49 8.47
CA LYS A 75 -17.88 5.82 8.17
C LYS A 75 -16.87 6.79 7.53
N LEU A 76 -15.91 6.27 6.78
CA LEU A 76 -14.97 7.10 6.05
C LEU A 76 -15.63 7.64 4.77
N PRO A 77 -15.38 8.91 4.40
CA PRO A 77 -16.02 9.56 3.26
C PRO A 77 -15.35 9.17 1.92
N VAL A 78 -15.13 7.89 1.69
CA VAL A 78 -14.47 7.37 0.49
C VAL A 78 -15.53 6.81 -0.46
N GLU A 79 -15.51 7.23 -1.73
CA GLU A 79 -16.43 6.76 -2.78
C GLU A 79 -15.78 5.71 -3.69
N ASN A 80 -14.46 5.83 -3.92
CA ASN A 80 -13.70 4.90 -4.76
C ASN A 80 -12.27 4.79 -4.24
N LEU A 81 -11.54 3.77 -4.68
CA LEU A 81 -10.15 3.52 -4.26
C LEU A 81 -9.11 4.19 -5.19
N GLY A 82 -9.56 5.05 -6.14
CA GLY A 82 -8.65 5.55 -7.16
C GLY A 82 -8.30 4.48 -8.19
N HIS A 83 -7.24 4.72 -8.97
CA HIS A 83 -6.94 3.93 -10.17
C HIS A 83 -5.75 2.99 -10.01
N GLU A 84 -4.98 3.07 -8.92
CA GLU A 84 -3.71 2.35 -8.80
C GLU A 84 -3.63 1.52 -7.53
N PHE A 85 -3.32 0.24 -7.73
CA PHE A 85 -2.91 -0.69 -6.70
C PHE A 85 -1.43 -0.99 -6.91
N ILE A 86 -0.59 -0.58 -5.97
CA ILE A 86 0.85 -0.74 -6.07
C ILE A 86 1.23 -2.03 -5.34
N ILE A 87 1.49 -3.10 -6.08
CA ILE A 87 1.96 -4.35 -5.50
C ILE A 87 3.48 -4.32 -5.44
N GLN A 88 4.01 -4.55 -4.25
CA GLN A 88 5.42 -4.45 -3.93
C GLN A 88 5.96 -5.79 -3.48
N LYS A 89 7.10 -6.18 -4.05
CA LYS A 89 7.90 -7.33 -3.63
C LYS A 89 9.17 -6.82 -2.94
N TYR A 90 9.31 -7.12 -1.67
CA TYR A 90 10.48 -6.77 -0.86
C TYR A 90 11.42 -7.96 -0.77
N LEU A 91 12.68 -7.76 -1.12
CA LEU A 91 13.73 -8.77 -1.06
C LEU A 91 14.58 -8.60 0.21
N LYS A 92 15.39 -9.60 0.53
CA LYS A 92 16.35 -9.52 1.64
C LYS A 92 17.21 -8.24 1.56
N GLY A 93 17.37 -7.56 2.69
CA GLY A 93 18.10 -6.30 2.83
C GLY A 93 17.26 -5.06 2.55
N PHE A 94 16.04 -5.22 2.03
CA PHE A 94 15.15 -4.08 1.81
C PHE A 94 14.51 -3.62 3.13
N GLU A 95 14.43 -2.32 3.28
CA GLU A 95 13.67 -1.62 4.33
C GLU A 95 12.94 -0.43 3.72
N PHE A 96 11.95 0.09 4.41
CA PHE A 96 11.38 1.40 4.09
C PHE A 96 11.57 2.30 5.30
N LYS A 97 12.44 3.30 5.16
CA LYS A 97 12.77 4.22 6.27
C LYS A 97 11.53 4.99 6.73
N PRO A 98 11.52 5.47 7.99
CA PRO A 98 10.42 6.29 8.50
C PRO A 98 10.12 7.46 7.58
N HIS A 99 8.86 7.56 7.10
CA HIS A 99 8.38 8.59 6.19
C HIS A 99 6.87 8.81 6.38
N ILE A 100 6.38 9.87 5.76
CA ILE A 100 4.94 10.14 5.60
C ILE A 100 4.61 10.12 4.10
N ASP A 101 3.38 9.76 3.76
CA ASP A 101 2.92 9.69 2.37
C ASP A 101 2.41 11.02 1.81
N ASP A 102 2.51 12.08 2.61
CA ASP A 102 2.07 13.41 2.19
C ASP A 102 2.97 13.94 1.07
N VAL A 103 2.39 14.12 -0.10
CA VAL A 103 3.07 14.77 -1.22
C VAL A 103 2.78 16.27 -1.11
N LEU A 104 3.61 16.99 -0.37
CA LEU A 104 3.64 18.44 -0.40
C LEU A 104 4.17 18.89 -1.77
N SER A 105 3.30 18.90 -2.77
CA SER A 105 3.62 19.48 -4.05
C SER A 105 3.39 20.99 -3.99
N SER A 106 4.42 21.76 -4.34
CA SER A 106 4.37 23.22 -4.51
C SER A 106 3.53 23.65 -5.73
N ASN A 107 3.08 22.72 -6.55
CA ASN A 107 2.32 22.99 -7.77
C ASN A 107 0.80 22.81 -7.55
N LYS A 108 0.02 23.84 -7.90
CA LYS A 108 -1.46 23.81 -7.82
C LYS A 108 -2.11 22.64 -8.56
N LYS A 109 -1.46 22.05 -9.58
CA LYS A 109 -1.93 20.87 -10.29
C LYS A 109 -1.88 19.59 -9.44
N ASP A 110 -1.02 19.56 -8.44
CA ASP A 110 -0.79 18.38 -7.60
C ASP A 110 -1.71 18.36 -6.36
N ILE A 111 -2.39 19.48 -6.04
CA ILE A 111 -3.40 19.52 -4.95
C ILE A 111 -4.56 18.55 -5.23
N ILE A 112 -4.85 18.25 -6.49
CA ILE A 112 -5.89 17.28 -6.89
C ILE A 112 -5.49 15.85 -6.54
N ARG A 113 -4.17 15.57 -6.47
CA ARG A 113 -3.58 14.28 -6.09
C ARG A 113 -3.14 14.23 -4.62
N ALA A 114 -3.56 15.19 -3.79
CA ALA A 114 -3.30 15.14 -2.37
C ALA A 114 -3.87 13.82 -1.81
N ARG A 115 -3.00 13.00 -1.23
CA ARG A 115 -3.39 11.75 -0.58
C ARG A 115 -4.08 12.07 0.73
N TYR A 116 -5.04 11.28 1.12
CA TYR A 116 -5.78 11.42 2.38
C TYR A 116 -5.56 10.22 3.29
N TYR A 117 -5.59 9.02 2.70
CA TYR A 117 -5.37 7.78 3.41
C TYR A 117 -4.42 6.90 2.63
N THR A 118 -3.64 6.14 3.37
CA THR A 118 -2.87 5.01 2.86
C THR A 118 -3.54 3.72 3.31
N ILE A 119 -3.79 2.82 2.36
CA ILE A 119 -4.25 1.46 2.61
C ILE A 119 -3.11 0.53 2.27
N LEU A 120 -2.81 -0.39 3.18
CA LEU A 120 -1.82 -1.45 2.99
C LEU A 120 -2.48 -2.81 3.18
N ILE A 121 -2.22 -3.73 2.25
CA ILE A 121 -2.69 -5.12 2.31
C ILE A 121 -1.48 -6.03 2.41
N GLN A 122 -1.49 -6.90 3.41
CA GLN A 122 -0.45 -7.92 3.59
C GLN A 122 -0.67 -9.09 2.63
N PHE A 123 0.30 -9.35 1.77
CA PHE A 123 0.22 -10.39 0.73
C PHE A 123 1.13 -11.59 0.98
N SER A 124 1.91 -11.58 2.04
CA SER A 124 2.77 -12.70 2.45
C SER A 124 2.30 -13.34 3.74
N GLU A 125 2.57 -14.64 3.88
CA GLU A 125 2.51 -15.31 5.17
C GLU A 125 3.76 -15.02 5.99
N LEU A 126 3.63 -15.09 7.31
CA LEU A 126 4.76 -14.94 8.24
C LEU A 126 5.86 -15.98 8.03
N SER A 127 5.54 -17.14 7.46
CA SER A 127 6.51 -18.20 7.15
C SER A 127 7.34 -17.93 5.88
N GLU A 128 7.00 -16.92 5.08
CA GLU A 128 7.69 -16.62 3.82
C GLU A 128 8.89 -15.68 4.00
N TYR A 129 9.00 -14.99 5.16
CA TYR A 129 10.04 -13.99 5.40
C TYR A 129 10.28 -13.73 6.89
N ASP A 130 11.44 -13.17 7.22
CA ASP A 130 11.78 -12.64 8.54
C ASP A 130 12.09 -11.14 8.45
N GLY A 131 11.81 -10.39 9.52
CA GLY A 131 11.86 -8.94 9.53
C GLY A 131 10.65 -8.34 8.81
N GLY A 132 10.84 -7.24 8.10
CA GLY A 132 9.79 -6.63 7.27
C GLY A 132 8.55 -6.20 8.03
N GLU A 133 8.68 -5.87 9.29
CA GLU A 133 7.59 -5.41 10.12
C GLU A 133 7.16 -4.01 9.70
N LEU A 134 5.86 -3.84 9.43
CA LEU A 134 5.28 -2.51 9.21
C LEU A 134 4.89 -1.90 10.54
N TRP A 135 5.37 -0.70 10.79
CA TRP A 135 5.05 0.12 11.94
C TRP A 135 4.38 1.42 11.52
N VAL A 136 3.41 1.87 12.29
CA VAL A 136 2.71 3.14 12.10
C VAL A 136 2.67 3.88 13.43
N ASN A 137 3.14 5.14 13.44
CA ASN A 137 3.01 6.02 14.59
C ASN A 137 1.62 6.67 14.59
N ASP A 138 0.76 6.25 15.50
CA ASP A 138 -0.55 6.89 15.75
C ASP A 138 -0.48 7.75 17.02
N THR A 139 -0.75 7.24 18.19
CA THR A 139 -0.47 7.85 19.49
C THR A 139 0.84 7.31 20.08
N GLU A 140 1.22 6.15 19.63
CA GLU A 140 2.46 5.42 19.90
C GLU A 140 2.83 4.62 18.65
N ASP A 141 4.00 3.99 18.65
CA ASP A 141 4.42 3.12 17.56
C ASP A 141 3.65 1.79 17.62
N ILE A 142 2.81 1.55 16.63
CA ILE A 142 1.97 0.37 16.55
C ILE A 142 2.49 -0.54 15.44
N LYS A 143 2.84 -1.78 15.80
CA LYS A 143 3.14 -2.83 14.84
C LYS A 143 1.85 -3.31 14.17
N ILE A 144 1.82 -3.26 12.85
CA ILE A 144 0.68 -3.71 12.07
C ILE A 144 0.60 -5.24 12.06
N ASN A 145 -0.62 -5.77 12.11
CA ASN A 145 -0.85 -7.20 12.00
C ASN A 145 -0.34 -7.73 10.66
N GLN A 146 0.62 -8.65 10.71
CA GLN A 146 1.28 -9.23 9.55
C GLN A 146 0.57 -10.48 8.98
N GLN A 147 -0.62 -10.82 9.50
CA GLN A 147 -1.42 -11.91 8.94
C GLN A 147 -1.72 -11.64 7.46
N ILE A 148 -1.53 -12.65 6.60
CA ILE A 148 -1.90 -12.56 5.19
C ILE A 148 -3.39 -12.18 5.05
N GLY A 149 -3.69 -11.25 4.13
CA GLY A 149 -5.03 -10.72 3.93
C GLY A 149 -5.45 -9.63 4.92
N ASN A 150 -4.59 -9.25 5.87
CA ASN A 150 -4.83 -8.08 6.72
C ASN A 150 -4.77 -6.80 5.88
N VAL A 151 -5.76 -5.94 6.07
CA VAL A 151 -5.83 -4.60 5.48
C VAL A 151 -5.71 -3.60 6.60
N SER A 152 -4.82 -2.64 6.46
CA SER A 152 -4.68 -1.49 7.36
C SER A 152 -4.92 -0.20 6.61
N ILE A 153 -5.55 0.77 7.27
CA ILE A 153 -5.76 2.13 6.75
C ILE A 153 -5.35 3.15 7.79
N PHE A 154 -4.62 4.17 7.35
CA PHE A 154 -4.20 5.30 8.19
C PHE A 154 -4.11 6.60 7.39
N ASP A 155 -4.13 7.74 8.12
CA ASP A 155 -3.98 9.07 7.51
C ASP A 155 -2.59 9.20 6.88
N GLN A 156 -2.50 9.82 5.71
CA GLN A 156 -1.24 9.99 4.98
C GLN A 156 -0.13 10.69 5.76
N GLY A 157 -0.49 11.54 6.74
CA GLY A 157 0.45 12.24 7.62
C GLY A 157 1.02 11.38 8.76
N LYS A 158 0.65 10.10 8.86
CA LYS A 158 1.20 9.20 9.87
C LYS A 158 2.60 8.74 9.47
N LEU A 159 3.56 8.94 10.38
CA LEU A 159 4.89 8.39 10.22
C LEU A 159 4.81 6.86 10.22
N HIS A 160 5.39 6.24 9.22
CA HIS A 160 5.39 4.78 9.13
C HIS A 160 6.66 4.27 8.45
N TRP A 161 7.00 3.02 8.69
CA TRP A 161 8.21 2.39 8.15
C TRP A 161 8.08 0.88 8.09
N VAL A 162 8.95 0.26 7.29
CA VAL A 162 9.11 -1.20 7.24
C VAL A 162 10.53 -1.54 7.68
N THR A 163 10.66 -2.41 8.69
CA THR A 163 11.97 -2.88 9.16
C THR A 163 12.66 -3.72 8.09
N PRO A 164 14.00 -3.87 8.12
CA PRO A 164 14.71 -4.66 7.13
C PRO A 164 14.19 -6.09 7.00
N ILE A 165 14.06 -6.58 5.77
CA ILE A 165 13.86 -8.00 5.48
C ILE A 165 15.17 -8.72 5.72
N THR A 166 15.19 -9.67 6.65
CA THR A 166 16.40 -10.42 7.00
C THR A 166 16.53 -11.74 6.25
N SER A 167 15.39 -12.36 5.89
CA SER A 167 15.33 -13.52 5.00
C SER A 167 14.00 -13.59 4.24
N GLY A 168 13.98 -14.36 3.15
CA GLY A 168 12.78 -14.58 2.34
C GLY A 168 12.33 -13.40 1.51
N GLU A 169 11.05 -13.38 1.15
CA GLU A 169 10.41 -12.36 0.32
C GLU A 169 9.08 -11.92 0.92
N ARG A 170 8.88 -10.61 1.07
CA ARG A 170 7.61 -10.04 1.53
C ARG A 170 6.87 -9.36 0.39
N TRP A 171 5.59 -9.67 0.26
CA TRP A 171 4.69 -9.02 -0.68
C TRP A 171 3.66 -8.18 0.06
N SER A 172 3.35 -7.01 -0.47
CA SER A 172 2.28 -6.14 0.02
C SER A 172 1.63 -5.39 -1.15
N CYS A 173 0.46 -4.84 -0.91
CA CYS A 173 -0.20 -3.93 -1.83
C CYS A 173 -0.47 -2.61 -1.13
N THR A 174 -0.11 -1.49 -1.76
CA THR A 174 -0.41 -0.13 -1.30
C THR A 174 -1.44 0.50 -2.22
N ILE A 175 -2.43 1.16 -1.62
CA ILE A 175 -3.46 1.93 -2.31
C ILE A 175 -3.51 3.31 -1.66
N PHE A 176 -3.40 4.36 -2.48
CA PHE A 176 -3.53 5.73 -2.00
C PHE A 176 -4.95 6.25 -2.28
N ILE A 177 -5.63 6.71 -1.24
CA ILE A 177 -6.89 7.41 -1.39
C ILE A 177 -6.62 8.89 -1.56
N GLU A 178 -6.92 9.39 -2.74
CA GLU A 178 -6.74 10.79 -3.11
C GLU A 178 -7.99 11.63 -2.77
N LYS A 179 -7.85 12.94 -2.80
CA LYS A 179 -8.94 13.90 -2.59
C LYS A 179 -10.11 13.68 -3.57
N SER A 180 -9.81 13.31 -4.80
CA SER A 180 -10.80 13.00 -5.84
C SER A 180 -11.66 11.78 -5.51
N SER A 181 -11.18 10.90 -4.63
CA SER A 181 -11.88 9.69 -4.18
C SER A 181 -12.80 9.91 -2.98
N LEU A 182 -12.83 11.13 -2.42
CA LEU A 182 -13.68 11.46 -1.28
C LEU A 182 -15.04 11.95 -1.73
N LYS A 183 -16.07 11.65 -0.93
CA LYS A 183 -17.42 12.21 -1.10
C LYS A 183 -17.36 13.72 -1.14
N LYS A 184 -17.94 14.31 -2.16
CA LYS A 184 -18.14 15.76 -2.20
C LYS A 184 -19.13 16.13 -1.10
N THR A 185 -18.69 16.92 -0.14
CA THR A 185 -19.61 17.52 0.82
C THR A 185 -20.51 18.47 0.03
N VAL A 186 -21.79 18.10 -0.12
CA VAL A 186 -22.79 19.04 -0.62
C VAL A 186 -23.00 20.05 0.50
N ILE A 187 -22.46 21.26 0.31
CA ILE A 187 -22.70 22.42 1.17
C ILE A 187 -24.07 23.00 0.84
#